data_8ca297005c6379355074a6f1afedc8e1
#
_entry.id   8ca297005c6379355074a6f1afedc8e1
#
_cell.length_a   1.000
_cell.length_b   1.000
_cell.length_c   1.000
_cell.angle_alpha   90.00
_cell.angle_beta   90.00
_cell.angle_gamma   90.00
#
_symmetry.space_group_name_H-M   'P 1'
#
loop_
_entity.id
_entity.type
_entity.pdbx_description
1 polymer ?
#
loop_
_entity_poly.entity_id
_entity_poly.type
_entity_poly.pdbx_seq_one_letter_code
_entity_poly.pdbx_strand_id
1 'polypeptide(L)'
;MVPKTKTCGGILLADDGSAHACAAVALICDLPLPPHCRVTVLRAFGSQQAGELGLLEEALAGTCARLEERGFQVDSQLLLGSPAELITQFAEEQNPDLIVVGAKGLRSTLGILLGGVAQQVVEYASHPVLVVREPYAPIERVLLLTDGSPHSDQAMEFLRDFPLPANLDVRVMHVLPPPPLRPLIYTSVGEPVLYEPPMISEVDKEEKEREEKLGQEILERTVHCLENDGIKTTAVLKSGDAATEIMEYIKENKINLTVCGSRGLGQVQSWLMGSVSRKLVHYSRCSVLVVRGPKAE
;
A
#
# COMPACT_ATOMS: atom_id res chain seq x y z
N MET A 1 -16.06 -26.17 -6.86
CA MET A 1 -14.68 -25.72 -6.69
C MET A 1 -14.55 -25.32 -5.22
N VAL A 2 -13.75 -26.03 -4.42
CA VAL A 2 -13.56 -25.70 -3.00
C VAL A 2 -12.80 -24.38 -2.96
N PRO A 3 -13.27 -23.33 -2.25
CA PRO A 3 -12.52 -22.10 -2.12
C PRO A 3 -11.14 -22.45 -1.53
N LYS A 4 -10.07 -22.04 -2.21
CA LYS A 4 -8.72 -22.10 -1.65
C LYS A 4 -8.79 -21.41 -0.28
N THR A 5 -8.54 -22.17 0.80
CA THR A 5 -8.39 -21.59 2.13
C THR A 5 -7.24 -20.59 2.05
N LYS A 6 -7.59 -19.32 2.05
CA LYS A 6 -6.60 -18.24 2.09
C LYS A 6 -5.75 -18.45 3.33
N THR A 7 -4.48 -18.75 3.15
CA THR A 7 -3.55 -19.04 4.23
C THR A 7 -2.97 -17.71 4.71
N CYS A 8 -3.19 -17.40 5.99
CA CYS A 8 -2.43 -16.36 6.67
C CYS A 8 -1.54 -17.07 7.69
N GLY A 9 -0.23 -17.10 7.47
CA GLY A 9 0.75 -17.72 8.36
C GLY A 9 1.06 -16.83 9.57
N GLY A 10 1.10 -15.53 9.38
CA GLY A 10 1.35 -14.60 10.48
C GLY A 10 1.26 -13.12 10.09
N ILE A 11 0.83 -12.31 11.06
CA ILE A 11 0.80 -10.86 10.96
C ILE A 11 1.73 -10.28 12.02
N LEU A 12 2.61 -9.35 11.65
CA LEU A 12 3.39 -8.53 12.57
C LEU A 12 2.71 -7.17 12.71
N LEU A 13 2.16 -6.88 13.88
CA LEU A 13 1.56 -5.58 14.20
C LEU A 13 2.57 -4.74 14.97
N ALA A 14 2.98 -3.61 14.41
CA ALA A 14 3.75 -2.59 15.12
C ALA A 14 2.79 -1.69 15.91
N ASP A 15 2.84 -1.78 17.24
CA ASP A 15 1.96 -1.04 18.14
C ASP A 15 2.76 -0.05 19.02
N ASP A 16 2.41 1.22 18.94
CA ASP A 16 2.94 2.27 19.82
C ASP A 16 1.86 2.91 20.71
N GLY A 17 0.63 2.38 20.67
CA GLY A 17 -0.52 2.90 21.39
C GLY A 17 -1.12 4.17 20.79
N SER A 18 -0.67 4.64 19.61
CA SER A 18 -1.25 5.79 18.92
C SER A 18 -2.65 5.50 18.38
N ALA A 19 -3.38 6.56 18.02
CA ALA A 19 -4.68 6.43 17.37
C ALA A 19 -4.60 5.61 16.05
N HIS A 20 -3.52 5.76 15.30
CA HIS A 20 -3.27 4.97 14.10
C HIS A 20 -2.95 3.50 14.40
N ALA A 21 -2.24 3.21 15.50
CA ALA A 21 -2.03 1.83 15.95
C ALA A 21 -3.35 1.19 16.41
N CYS A 22 -4.20 1.93 17.13
CA CYS A 22 -5.54 1.47 17.46
C CYS A 22 -6.41 1.21 16.23
N ALA A 23 -6.29 2.04 15.18
CA ALA A 23 -6.94 1.81 13.88
C ALA A 23 -6.42 0.53 13.20
N ALA A 24 -5.12 0.25 13.31
CA ALA A 24 -4.51 -0.98 12.80
C ALA A 24 -5.07 -2.23 13.51
N VAL A 25 -5.20 -2.18 14.84
CA VAL A 25 -5.84 -3.25 15.63
C VAL A 25 -7.29 -3.46 15.16
N ALA A 26 -8.07 -2.39 15.01
CA ALA A 26 -9.46 -2.47 14.56
C ALA A 26 -9.55 -3.10 13.16
N LEU A 27 -8.65 -2.72 12.24
CA LEU A 27 -8.58 -3.30 10.91
C LEU A 27 -8.32 -4.81 10.97
N ILE A 28 -7.33 -5.25 11.74
CA ILE A 28 -7.02 -6.70 11.90
C ILE A 28 -8.23 -7.44 12.46
N CYS A 29 -8.93 -6.85 13.44
CA CYS A 29 -10.11 -7.44 14.05
C CYS A 29 -11.29 -7.61 13.07
N ASP A 30 -11.36 -6.80 12.02
CA ASP A 30 -12.44 -6.85 11.02
C ASP A 30 -12.09 -7.72 9.79
N LEU A 31 -10.81 -8.11 9.65
CA LEU A 31 -10.41 -9.03 8.58
C LEU A 31 -10.90 -10.45 8.88
N PRO A 32 -11.43 -11.17 7.87
CA PRO A 32 -11.86 -12.56 8.01
C PRO A 32 -10.66 -13.51 8.00
N LEU A 33 -9.74 -13.30 8.95
CA LEU A 33 -8.55 -14.11 9.11
C LEU A 33 -8.90 -15.52 9.61
N PRO A 34 -8.18 -16.55 9.15
CA PRO A 34 -8.41 -17.91 9.65
C PRO A 34 -8.02 -18.01 11.14
N PRO A 35 -8.69 -18.89 11.93
CA PRO A 35 -8.45 -19.01 13.37
C PRO A 35 -7.02 -19.39 13.76
N HIS A 36 -6.24 -19.92 12.83
CA HIS A 36 -4.81 -20.26 13.03
C HIS A 36 -3.85 -19.14 12.64
N CYS A 37 -4.37 -17.99 12.18
CA CYS A 37 -3.52 -16.83 11.89
C CYS A 37 -2.94 -16.31 13.20
N ARG A 38 -1.61 -16.29 13.26
CA ARG A 38 -0.87 -15.73 14.40
C ARG A 38 -0.70 -14.24 14.23
N VAL A 39 -0.97 -13.49 15.29
CA VAL A 39 -0.70 -12.04 15.33
C VAL A 39 0.39 -11.78 16.37
N THR A 40 1.55 -11.31 15.92
CA THR A 40 2.61 -10.87 16.85
C THR A 40 2.51 -9.37 17.02
N VAL A 41 2.29 -8.91 18.24
CA VAL A 41 2.24 -7.48 18.58
C VAL A 41 3.62 -7.07 19.07
N LEU A 42 4.30 -6.22 18.30
CA LEU A 42 5.61 -5.69 18.64
C LEU A 42 5.51 -4.24 19.06
N ARG A 43 5.94 -3.92 20.28
CA ARG A 43 6.12 -2.57 20.80
C ARG A 43 7.58 -2.30 21.04
N ALA A 44 8.11 -1.26 20.41
CA ALA A 44 9.46 -0.79 20.62
C ALA A 44 9.46 0.43 21.56
N PHE A 45 10.43 0.52 22.46
CA PHE A 45 10.60 1.65 23.35
C PHE A 45 12.05 2.13 23.42
N GLY A 46 12.24 3.42 23.67
CA GLY A 46 13.56 4.01 23.85
C GLY A 46 14.02 4.02 25.30
N SER A 47 15.32 4.23 25.53
CA SER A 47 15.91 4.29 26.89
C SER A 47 15.25 5.32 27.81
N GLN A 48 14.70 6.40 27.28
CA GLN A 48 13.96 7.41 28.06
C GLN A 48 12.65 6.88 28.66
N GLN A 49 12.07 5.83 28.08
CA GLN A 49 10.83 5.20 28.52
C GLN A 49 11.06 4.01 29.45
N ALA A 50 12.31 3.67 29.74
CA ALA A 50 12.65 2.51 30.58
C ALA A 50 12.08 2.63 32.01
N GLY A 51 11.85 3.84 32.52
CA GLY A 51 11.19 4.08 33.82
C GLY A 51 9.68 3.82 33.81
N GLU A 52 9.06 3.67 32.62
CA GLU A 52 7.62 3.47 32.42
C GLU A 52 7.29 2.05 31.95
N LEU A 53 8.21 1.09 32.15
CA LEU A 53 8.11 -0.25 31.61
C LEU A 53 6.77 -0.93 31.93
N GLY A 54 6.30 -0.84 33.18
CA GLY A 54 5.02 -1.41 33.61
C GLY A 54 3.81 -0.83 32.85
N LEU A 55 3.83 0.46 32.52
CA LEU A 55 2.75 1.07 31.72
C LEU A 55 2.79 0.60 30.27
N LEU A 56 3.99 0.39 29.73
CA LEU A 56 4.17 -0.13 28.38
C LEU A 56 3.71 -1.59 28.27
N GLU A 57 4.01 -2.41 29.29
CA GLU A 57 3.56 -3.80 29.38
C GLU A 57 2.03 -3.87 29.52
N GLU A 58 1.42 -3.05 30.36
CA GLU A 58 -0.03 -2.98 30.51
C GLU A 58 -0.73 -2.58 29.21
N ALA A 59 -0.22 -1.55 28.55
CA ALA A 59 -0.76 -1.10 27.26
C ALA A 59 -0.60 -2.15 26.17
N LEU A 60 0.52 -2.89 26.13
CA LEU A 60 0.74 -4.00 25.22
C LEU A 60 -0.23 -5.15 25.51
N ALA A 61 -0.40 -5.52 26.78
CA ALA A 61 -1.35 -6.54 27.21
C ALA A 61 -2.79 -6.16 26.82
N GLY A 62 -3.18 -4.90 26.92
CA GLY A 62 -4.47 -4.40 26.48
C GLY A 62 -4.69 -4.55 24.96
N THR A 63 -3.65 -4.34 24.16
CA THR A 63 -3.71 -4.59 22.70
C THR A 63 -3.88 -6.07 22.40
N CYS A 64 -3.11 -6.94 23.08
CA CYS A 64 -3.20 -8.38 22.91
C CYS A 64 -4.60 -8.90 23.29
N ALA A 65 -5.14 -8.50 24.43
CA ALA A 65 -6.47 -8.92 24.89
C ALA A 65 -7.57 -8.60 23.85
N ARG A 66 -7.51 -7.42 23.22
CA ARG A 66 -8.47 -7.05 22.14
C ARG A 66 -8.42 -7.98 20.93
N LEU A 67 -7.22 -8.46 20.56
CA LEU A 67 -7.04 -9.41 19.46
C LEU A 67 -7.45 -10.81 19.88
N GLU A 68 -7.14 -11.24 21.10
CA GLU A 68 -7.54 -12.53 21.67
C GLU A 68 -9.07 -12.65 21.79
N GLU A 69 -9.77 -11.58 22.17
CA GLU A 69 -11.25 -11.52 22.19
C GLU A 69 -11.87 -11.79 20.81
N ARG A 70 -11.14 -11.56 19.74
CA ARG A 70 -11.55 -11.90 18.36
C ARG A 70 -11.15 -13.31 17.92
N GLY A 71 -10.48 -14.07 18.81
CA GLY A 71 -10.10 -15.46 18.59
C GLY A 71 -8.74 -15.63 17.90
N PHE A 72 -7.91 -14.61 17.80
CA PHE A 72 -6.56 -14.74 17.26
C PHE A 72 -5.60 -15.40 18.25
N GLN A 73 -4.59 -16.07 17.70
CA GLN A 73 -3.42 -16.50 18.47
C GLN A 73 -2.46 -15.31 18.54
N VAL A 74 -2.24 -14.78 19.75
CA VAL A 74 -1.48 -13.55 19.93
C VAL A 74 -0.18 -13.83 20.68
N ASP A 75 0.94 -13.40 20.10
CA ASP A 75 2.23 -13.28 20.76
C ASP A 75 2.57 -11.81 20.95
N SER A 76 3.33 -11.45 21.97
CA SER A 76 3.74 -10.08 22.20
C SER A 76 5.24 -9.94 22.43
N GLN A 77 5.79 -8.83 21.95
CA GLN A 77 7.20 -8.47 22.10
C GLN A 77 7.33 -7.00 22.52
N LEU A 78 8.03 -6.77 23.64
CA LEU A 78 8.39 -5.44 24.10
C LEU A 78 9.92 -5.30 24.00
N LEU A 79 10.42 -4.48 23.07
CA LEU A 79 11.82 -4.42 22.71
C LEU A 79 12.40 -3.01 22.88
N LEU A 80 13.62 -2.93 23.44
CA LEU A 80 14.37 -1.68 23.57
C LEU A 80 15.16 -1.42 22.29
N GLY A 81 14.93 -0.28 21.63
CA GLY A 81 15.71 0.14 20.48
C GLY A 81 14.97 1.04 19.50
N SER A 82 15.52 1.13 18.29
CA SER A 82 14.93 1.89 17.18
C SER A 82 13.71 1.13 16.61
N PRO A 83 12.50 1.71 16.64
CA PRO A 83 11.29 0.98 16.25
C PRO A 83 11.35 0.41 14.83
N ALA A 84 11.79 1.19 13.84
CA ALA A 84 11.80 0.73 12.46
C ALA A 84 12.81 -0.41 12.23
N GLU A 85 14.00 -0.34 12.85
CA GLU A 85 15.02 -1.39 12.79
C GLU A 85 14.52 -2.68 13.44
N LEU A 86 13.92 -2.58 14.65
CA LEU A 86 13.38 -3.73 15.37
C LEU A 86 12.24 -4.41 14.58
N ILE A 87 11.32 -3.62 13.99
CA ILE A 87 10.22 -4.16 13.19
C ILE A 87 10.77 -4.90 11.95
N THR A 88 11.71 -4.31 11.23
CA THR A 88 12.27 -4.91 10.02
C THR A 88 13.12 -6.15 10.32
N GLN A 89 13.95 -6.09 11.36
CA GLN A 89 14.74 -7.24 11.81
C GLN A 89 13.84 -8.38 12.28
N PHE A 90 12.85 -8.10 13.12
CA PHE A 90 11.91 -9.11 13.60
C PHE A 90 11.13 -9.75 12.44
N ALA A 91 10.73 -8.95 11.44
CA ALA A 91 10.07 -9.46 10.26
C ALA A 91 11.00 -10.39 9.42
N GLU A 92 12.29 -10.08 9.31
CA GLU A 92 13.25 -10.96 8.63
C GLU A 92 13.46 -12.29 9.38
N GLU A 93 13.44 -12.28 10.72
CA GLU A 93 13.60 -13.47 11.55
C GLU A 93 12.34 -14.36 11.57
N GLN A 94 11.16 -13.75 11.67
CA GLN A 94 9.88 -14.47 11.85
C GLN A 94 9.12 -14.73 10.53
N ASN A 95 9.51 -14.04 9.45
CA ASN A 95 8.93 -14.15 8.11
C ASN A 95 7.38 -14.07 8.10
N PRO A 96 6.78 -12.98 8.62
CA PRO A 96 5.33 -12.80 8.59
C PRO A 96 4.84 -12.57 7.16
N ASP A 97 3.60 -12.95 6.86
CA ASP A 97 2.99 -12.66 5.56
C ASP A 97 2.70 -11.17 5.37
N LEU A 98 2.48 -10.45 6.48
CA LEU A 98 2.11 -9.04 6.47
C LEU A 98 2.65 -8.30 7.70
N ILE A 99 3.25 -7.14 7.45
CA ILE A 99 3.54 -6.15 8.50
C ILE A 99 2.42 -5.12 8.50
N VAL A 100 1.83 -4.84 9.66
CA VAL A 100 0.80 -3.81 9.83
C VAL A 100 1.34 -2.71 10.73
N VAL A 101 1.28 -1.48 10.26
CA VAL A 101 1.80 -0.31 10.98
C VAL A 101 0.85 0.88 10.86
N GLY A 102 0.68 1.62 11.94
CA GLY A 102 -0.05 2.89 11.92
C GLY A 102 0.69 3.94 11.08
N ALA A 103 -0.03 4.74 10.30
CA ALA A 103 0.58 5.80 9.47
C ALA A 103 1.33 6.84 10.28
N LYS A 104 0.94 7.08 11.54
CA LYS A 104 1.59 8.03 12.45
C LYS A 104 1.70 7.44 13.85
N GLY A 105 2.79 7.72 14.53
CA GLY A 105 2.98 7.36 15.92
C GLY A 105 2.66 8.50 16.88
N LEU A 106 2.82 8.24 18.18
CA LEU A 106 2.56 9.17 19.29
C LEU A 106 3.33 10.50 19.19
N ARG A 107 4.51 10.50 18.58
CA ARG A 107 5.39 11.67 18.47
C ARG A 107 5.21 12.46 17.16
N SER A 108 4.16 12.18 16.38
CA SER A 108 3.96 12.88 15.11
C SER A 108 3.52 14.33 15.33
N THR A 109 4.17 15.26 14.64
CA THR A 109 3.81 16.68 14.64
C THR A 109 2.58 16.95 13.76
N LEU A 110 1.83 17.99 14.12
CA LEU A 110 0.71 18.47 13.30
C LEU A 110 1.17 18.77 11.85
N GLY A 111 0.41 18.31 10.88
CA GLY A 111 0.71 18.50 9.45
C GLY A 111 1.52 17.38 8.79
N ILE A 112 2.16 16.48 9.55
CA ILE A 112 2.82 15.30 8.99
C ILE A 112 1.76 14.26 8.64
N LEU A 113 1.77 13.75 7.42
CA LEU A 113 0.83 12.75 6.93
C LEU A 113 1.35 11.32 7.09
N LEU A 114 2.67 11.13 7.23
CA LEU A 114 3.32 9.84 7.45
C LEU A 114 4.42 9.99 8.51
N GLY A 115 4.42 9.12 9.51
CA GLY A 115 5.45 9.06 10.56
C GLY A 115 6.74 8.40 10.08
N GLY A 116 7.86 8.78 10.69
CA GLY A 116 9.18 8.27 10.31
C GLY A 116 9.33 6.75 10.43
N VAL A 117 8.70 6.12 11.43
CA VAL A 117 8.72 4.65 11.58
C VAL A 117 8.00 3.98 10.42
N ALA A 118 6.76 4.40 10.12
CA ALA A 118 6.00 3.84 9.00
C ALA A 118 6.74 4.02 7.66
N GLN A 119 7.34 5.20 7.44
CA GLN A 119 8.14 5.47 6.25
C GLN A 119 9.32 4.49 6.13
N GLN A 120 10.12 4.33 7.19
CA GLN A 120 11.29 3.46 7.19
C GLN A 120 10.89 1.99 7.03
N VAL A 121 9.82 1.53 7.71
CA VAL A 121 9.32 0.16 7.56
C VAL A 121 8.91 -0.09 6.10
N VAL A 122 8.13 0.81 5.49
CA VAL A 122 7.74 0.66 4.07
C VAL A 122 8.95 0.71 3.14
N GLU A 123 9.97 1.50 3.43
CA GLU A 123 11.17 1.60 2.60
C GLU A 123 12.09 0.39 2.69
N TYR A 124 12.23 -0.21 3.88
CA TYR A 124 13.28 -1.20 4.15
C TYR A 124 12.78 -2.63 4.36
N ALA A 125 11.52 -2.83 4.76
CA ALA A 125 10.98 -4.18 4.94
C ALA A 125 10.98 -4.95 3.61
N SER A 126 11.33 -6.23 3.67
CA SER A 126 11.25 -7.17 2.54
C SER A 126 9.86 -7.79 2.36
N HIS A 127 8.96 -7.57 3.30
CA HIS A 127 7.61 -8.12 3.37
C HIS A 127 6.55 -7.11 2.90
N PRO A 128 5.34 -7.55 2.57
CA PRO A 128 4.20 -6.66 2.37
C PRO A 128 3.94 -5.81 3.61
N VAL A 129 3.67 -4.52 3.42
CA VAL A 129 3.42 -3.56 4.51
C VAL A 129 2.08 -2.88 4.30
N LEU A 130 1.20 -3.01 5.29
CA LEU A 130 -0.07 -2.30 5.36
C LEU A 130 0.06 -1.10 6.29
N VAL A 131 -0.01 0.10 5.72
CA VAL A 131 0.00 1.36 6.45
C VAL A 131 -1.45 1.78 6.73
N VAL A 132 -1.84 1.74 8.00
CA VAL A 132 -3.23 2.00 8.42
C VAL A 132 -3.40 3.44 8.86
N ARG A 133 -4.49 4.06 8.41
CA ARG A 133 -4.84 5.45 8.74
C ARG A 133 -6.03 5.54 9.67
N GLU A 134 -5.98 6.54 10.55
CA GLU A 134 -7.09 6.99 11.40
C GLU A 134 -7.86 8.11 10.65
N PRO A 135 -9.20 8.18 10.82
CA PRO A 135 -10.04 7.21 11.53
C PRO A 135 -10.18 5.91 10.73
N TYR A 136 -10.22 4.79 11.48
CA TYR A 136 -10.50 3.51 10.86
C TYR A 136 -11.92 3.48 10.29
N ALA A 137 -12.04 2.96 9.08
CA ALA A 137 -13.31 2.61 8.47
C ALA A 137 -13.22 1.18 7.90
N PRO A 138 -14.27 0.37 8.01
CA PRO A 138 -14.28 -0.97 7.42
C PRO A 138 -13.91 -0.95 5.93
N ILE A 139 -13.21 -1.97 5.48
CA ILE A 139 -12.81 -2.07 4.08
C ILE A 139 -14.04 -2.46 3.25
N GLU A 140 -14.52 -1.55 2.43
CA GLU A 140 -15.63 -1.74 1.51
C GLU A 140 -15.20 -1.57 0.04
N ARG A 141 -14.25 -0.67 -0.21
CA ARG A 141 -13.76 -0.31 -1.54
C ARG A 141 -12.26 -0.41 -1.60
N VAL A 142 -11.80 -1.27 -2.48
CA VAL A 142 -10.37 -1.54 -2.71
C VAL A 142 -9.98 -1.04 -4.08
N LEU A 143 -8.87 -0.33 -4.17
CA LEU A 143 -8.25 0.09 -5.41
C LEU A 143 -6.93 -0.65 -5.59
N LEU A 144 -6.89 -1.58 -6.55
CA LEU A 144 -5.66 -2.22 -6.99
C LEU A 144 -5.05 -1.42 -8.13
N LEU A 145 -3.79 -1.06 -7.98
CA LEU A 145 -3.03 -0.35 -9.01
C LEU A 145 -2.17 -1.33 -9.81
N THR A 146 -2.24 -1.21 -11.13
CA THR A 146 -1.41 -2.00 -12.04
C THR A 146 -0.78 -1.13 -13.10
N ASP A 147 0.48 -1.39 -13.42
CA ASP A 147 1.21 -0.82 -14.54
C ASP A 147 1.76 -1.90 -15.47
N GLY A 148 1.36 -3.16 -15.24
CA GLY A 148 1.83 -4.33 -15.99
C GLY A 148 3.22 -4.81 -15.58
N SER A 149 3.83 -4.21 -14.55
CA SER A 149 5.12 -4.65 -14.02
C SER A 149 5.00 -5.92 -13.17
N PRO A 150 6.09 -6.70 -13.00
CA PRO A 150 6.09 -7.84 -12.09
C PRO A 150 5.69 -7.49 -10.65
N HIS A 151 5.97 -6.26 -10.20
CA HIS A 151 5.59 -5.80 -8.86
C HIS A 151 4.08 -5.54 -8.74
N SER A 152 3.44 -5.05 -9.81
CA SER A 152 1.98 -4.92 -9.83
C SER A 152 1.29 -6.27 -9.93
N ASP A 153 1.89 -7.23 -10.65
CA ASP A 153 1.38 -8.61 -10.69
C ASP A 153 1.47 -9.28 -9.30
N GLN A 154 2.56 -9.08 -8.57
CA GLN A 154 2.69 -9.54 -7.18
C GLN A 154 1.65 -8.90 -6.24
N ALA A 155 1.34 -7.62 -6.44
CA ALA A 155 0.30 -6.93 -5.67
C ALA A 155 -1.10 -7.52 -5.96
N MET A 156 -1.38 -7.87 -7.21
CA MET A 156 -2.61 -8.56 -7.61
C MET A 156 -2.69 -9.96 -6.98
N GLU A 157 -1.59 -10.74 -7.04
CA GLU A 157 -1.53 -12.08 -6.43
C GLU A 157 -1.72 -12.01 -4.91
N PHE A 158 -1.07 -11.08 -4.24
CA PHE A 158 -1.25 -10.88 -2.81
C PHE A 158 -2.70 -10.52 -2.46
N LEU A 159 -3.31 -9.57 -3.19
CA LEU A 159 -4.71 -9.20 -2.99
C LEU A 159 -5.66 -10.37 -3.19
N ARG A 160 -5.42 -11.21 -4.21
CA ARG A 160 -6.18 -12.42 -4.49
C ARG A 160 -6.15 -13.40 -3.31
N ASP A 161 -4.97 -13.57 -2.71
CA ASP A 161 -4.74 -14.53 -1.64
C ASP A 161 -4.98 -13.93 -0.22
N PHE A 162 -5.09 -12.61 -0.11
CA PHE A 162 -5.35 -11.92 1.13
C PHE A 162 -6.80 -12.11 1.60
N PRO A 163 -7.04 -12.41 2.87
CA PRO A 163 -8.38 -12.60 3.39
C PRO A 163 -9.11 -11.25 3.52
N LEU A 164 -9.88 -10.91 2.50
CA LEU A 164 -10.70 -9.72 2.48
C LEU A 164 -12.17 -10.03 2.82
N PRO A 165 -12.93 -9.07 3.38
CA PRO A 165 -14.37 -9.21 3.58
C PRO A 165 -15.11 -9.59 2.29
N ALA A 166 -16.25 -10.27 2.43
CA ALA A 166 -17.10 -10.59 1.28
C ALA A 166 -17.75 -9.31 0.70
N ASN A 167 -18.09 -9.35 -0.59
CA ASN A 167 -18.83 -8.29 -1.28
C ASN A 167 -18.11 -6.93 -1.38
N LEU A 168 -16.79 -6.94 -1.51
CA LEU A 168 -16.02 -5.73 -1.76
C LEU A 168 -16.25 -5.17 -3.17
N ASP A 169 -16.25 -3.83 -3.28
CA ASP A 169 -16.09 -3.12 -4.55
C ASP A 169 -14.60 -3.04 -4.86
N VAL A 170 -14.10 -4.00 -5.64
CA VAL A 170 -12.68 -4.02 -6.05
C VAL A 170 -12.55 -3.36 -7.42
N ARG A 171 -11.70 -2.36 -7.49
CA ARG A 171 -11.40 -1.64 -8.74
C ARG A 171 -9.94 -1.81 -9.10
N VAL A 172 -9.70 -2.06 -10.38
CA VAL A 172 -8.34 -2.20 -10.95
C VAL A 172 -8.07 -0.97 -11.78
N MET A 173 -7.05 -0.20 -11.43
CA MET A 173 -6.74 1.06 -12.10
C MET A 173 -5.36 1.00 -12.76
N HIS A 174 -5.32 1.41 -14.02
CA HIS A 174 -4.12 1.75 -14.77
C HIS A 174 -4.14 3.22 -15.16
N VAL A 175 -3.00 3.89 -15.09
CA VAL A 175 -2.86 5.28 -15.50
C VAL A 175 -1.84 5.38 -16.62
N LEU A 176 -2.30 5.81 -17.79
CA LEU A 176 -1.44 6.11 -18.92
C LEU A 176 -0.62 7.38 -18.64
N PRO A 177 0.63 7.44 -19.07
CA PRO A 177 1.44 8.64 -18.91
C PRO A 177 0.78 9.83 -19.64
N PRO A 178 1.02 11.07 -19.16
CA PRO A 178 0.57 12.24 -19.88
C PRO A 178 1.31 12.33 -21.24
N PRO A 179 0.66 12.89 -22.27
CA PRO A 179 1.32 13.08 -23.55
C PRO A 179 2.61 13.90 -23.35
N PRO A 180 3.68 13.57 -24.10
CA PRO A 180 4.96 14.24 -23.94
C PRO A 180 4.82 15.76 -24.19
N LEU A 181 5.30 16.56 -23.24
CA LEU A 181 5.37 18.01 -23.42
C LEU A 181 6.37 18.31 -24.52
N ARG A 182 5.89 18.89 -25.63
CA ARG A 182 6.80 19.36 -26.68
C ARG A 182 7.55 20.60 -26.19
N PRO A 183 8.87 20.66 -26.36
CA PRO A 183 9.63 21.83 -25.97
C PRO A 183 9.16 23.06 -26.75
N LEU A 184 8.96 24.19 -26.06
CA LEU A 184 8.79 25.48 -26.72
C LEU A 184 10.10 25.84 -27.42
N ILE A 185 10.08 25.88 -28.75
CA ILE A 185 11.25 26.32 -29.53
C ILE A 185 11.24 27.85 -29.50
N TYR A 186 12.18 28.43 -28.76
CA TYR A 186 12.46 29.86 -28.87
C TYR A 186 13.25 30.10 -30.14
N THR A 187 12.71 30.89 -31.06
CA THR A 187 13.50 31.37 -32.18
C THR A 187 14.54 32.38 -31.70
N SER A 188 15.68 32.45 -32.35
CA SER A 188 16.83 33.31 -31.99
C SER A 188 16.54 34.82 -31.99
N VAL A 189 15.33 35.25 -32.25
CA VAL A 189 14.90 36.65 -32.36
C VAL A 189 14.12 37.15 -31.15
N GLY A 190 13.90 36.29 -30.10
CA GLY A 190 13.34 36.75 -28.82
C GLY A 190 11.84 37.09 -28.82
N GLU A 191 11.13 36.97 -29.94
CA GLU A 191 9.70 37.11 -29.98
C GLU A 191 9.03 35.76 -29.66
N PRO A 192 8.02 35.73 -28.75
CA PRO A 192 7.23 34.53 -28.53
C PRO A 192 6.40 34.28 -29.80
N VAL A 193 6.83 33.34 -30.61
CA VAL A 193 5.94 32.81 -31.66
C VAL A 193 4.83 32.11 -30.91
N LEU A 194 3.59 32.61 -30.97
CA LEU A 194 2.41 31.88 -30.65
C LEU A 194 2.40 30.67 -31.60
N TYR A 195 3.00 29.60 -31.16
CA TYR A 195 2.98 28.33 -31.86
C TYR A 195 1.54 27.85 -31.79
N GLU A 196 0.80 27.97 -32.89
CA GLU A 196 -0.41 27.19 -33.06
C GLU A 196 -0.01 25.74 -32.81
N PRO A 197 -0.64 25.04 -31.86
CA PRO A 197 -0.27 23.66 -31.61
C PRO A 197 -0.38 22.94 -32.95
N PRO A 198 0.69 22.27 -33.44
CA PRO A 198 0.60 21.54 -34.69
C PRO A 198 -0.57 20.59 -34.52
N MET A 199 -1.41 20.52 -35.55
CA MET A 199 -2.44 19.47 -35.61
C MET A 199 -1.77 18.18 -35.17
N ILE A 200 -2.34 17.53 -34.14
CA ILE A 200 -1.82 16.29 -33.56
C ILE A 200 -1.40 15.42 -34.75
N SER A 201 -0.09 15.16 -34.86
CA SER A 201 0.42 14.43 -36.02
C SER A 201 -0.20 13.02 -36.03
N GLU A 202 -0.34 12.42 -37.19
CA GLU A 202 -0.83 11.04 -37.27
C GLU A 202 0.01 10.10 -36.38
N VAL A 203 1.32 10.34 -36.30
CA VAL A 203 2.25 9.62 -35.42
C VAL A 203 1.86 9.75 -33.94
N ASP A 204 1.50 10.95 -33.48
CA ASP A 204 1.09 11.15 -32.08
C ASP A 204 -0.27 10.44 -31.78
N LYS A 205 -1.14 10.34 -32.78
CA LYS A 205 -2.41 9.60 -32.63
C LYS A 205 -2.17 8.09 -32.56
N GLU A 206 -1.34 7.58 -33.45
CA GLU A 206 -0.98 6.15 -33.46
C GLU A 206 -0.28 5.73 -32.17
N GLU A 207 0.63 6.57 -31.63
CA GLU A 207 1.31 6.31 -30.39
C GLU A 207 0.33 6.31 -29.20
N LYS A 208 -0.57 7.27 -29.13
CA LYS A 208 -1.63 7.34 -28.12
C LYS A 208 -2.58 6.14 -28.18
N GLU A 209 -3.03 5.75 -29.37
CA GLU A 209 -3.89 4.59 -29.56
C GLU A 209 -3.18 3.29 -29.14
N ARG A 210 -1.88 3.19 -29.40
CA ARG A 210 -1.06 2.06 -28.98
C ARG A 210 -0.93 1.99 -27.45
N GLU A 211 -0.68 3.12 -26.79
CA GLU A 211 -0.61 3.20 -25.34
C GLU A 211 -1.95 2.87 -24.67
N GLU A 212 -3.04 3.41 -25.21
CA GLU A 212 -4.40 3.10 -24.74
C GLU A 212 -4.71 1.61 -24.86
N LYS A 213 -4.38 1.01 -26.00
CA LYS A 213 -4.57 -0.43 -26.24
C LYS A 213 -3.75 -1.28 -25.26
N LEU A 214 -2.48 -0.94 -25.05
CA LEU A 214 -1.61 -1.64 -24.09
C LEU A 214 -2.15 -1.52 -22.67
N GLY A 215 -2.61 -0.32 -22.28
CA GLY A 215 -3.22 -0.09 -20.97
C GLY A 215 -4.49 -0.90 -20.76
N GLN A 216 -5.31 -1.03 -21.81
CA GLN A 216 -6.49 -1.87 -21.81
C GLN A 216 -6.15 -3.35 -21.65
N GLU A 217 -5.16 -3.85 -22.41
CA GLU A 217 -4.68 -5.25 -22.30
C GLU A 217 -4.16 -5.58 -20.88
N ILE A 218 -3.45 -4.64 -20.23
CA ILE A 218 -2.98 -4.78 -18.83
C ILE A 218 -4.18 -4.90 -17.88
N LEU A 219 -5.17 -4.02 -18.02
CA LEU A 219 -6.38 -4.05 -17.20
C LEU A 219 -7.18 -5.34 -17.38
N GLU A 220 -7.45 -5.72 -18.64
CA GLU A 220 -8.20 -6.93 -18.95
C GLU A 220 -7.54 -8.19 -18.38
N ARG A 221 -6.21 -8.31 -18.50
CA ARG A 221 -5.45 -9.42 -17.93
C ARG A 221 -5.61 -9.45 -16.40
N THR A 222 -5.45 -8.32 -15.73
CA THR A 222 -5.52 -8.24 -14.25
C THR A 222 -6.94 -8.52 -13.76
N VAL A 223 -7.96 -7.96 -14.40
CA VAL A 223 -9.38 -8.20 -14.10
C VAL A 223 -9.71 -9.69 -14.31
N HIS A 224 -9.33 -10.27 -15.43
CA HIS A 224 -9.58 -11.68 -15.73
C HIS A 224 -8.97 -12.62 -14.67
N CYS A 225 -7.74 -12.33 -14.21
CA CYS A 225 -7.10 -13.11 -13.14
C CYS A 225 -7.91 -13.07 -11.84
N LEU A 226 -8.40 -11.89 -11.42
CA LEU A 226 -9.17 -11.75 -10.18
C LEU A 226 -10.58 -12.36 -10.29
N GLU A 227 -11.25 -12.18 -11.43
CA GLU A 227 -12.59 -12.74 -11.67
C GLU A 227 -12.60 -14.26 -11.73
N ASN A 228 -11.55 -14.89 -12.25
CA ASN A 228 -11.39 -16.35 -12.24
C ASN A 228 -11.32 -16.91 -10.81
N ASP A 229 -10.86 -16.14 -9.83
CA ASP A 229 -10.85 -16.49 -8.40
C ASP A 229 -12.11 -15.98 -7.66
N GLY A 230 -13.12 -15.48 -8.40
CA GLY A 230 -14.42 -15.07 -7.87
C GLY A 230 -14.44 -13.66 -7.27
N ILE A 231 -13.41 -12.86 -7.48
CA ILE A 231 -13.36 -11.46 -7.05
C ILE A 231 -13.95 -10.59 -8.15
N LYS A 232 -15.16 -10.04 -7.89
CA LYS A 232 -15.80 -9.13 -8.82
C LYS A 232 -15.03 -7.80 -8.90
N THR A 233 -14.65 -7.40 -10.10
CA THR A 233 -13.81 -6.22 -10.32
C THR A 233 -14.38 -5.25 -11.36
N THR A 234 -13.93 -3.99 -11.27
CA THR A 234 -14.23 -2.95 -12.27
C THR A 234 -12.91 -2.37 -12.78
N ALA A 235 -12.70 -2.36 -14.10
CA ALA A 235 -11.55 -1.74 -14.73
C ALA A 235 -11.67 -0.22 -14.77
N VAL A 236 -10.57 0.48 -14.52
CA VAL A 236 -10.47 1.95 -14.56
C VAL A 236 -9.22 2.35 -15.32
N LEU A 237 -9.38 2.96 -16.48
CA LEU A 237 -8.30 3.55 -17.26
C LEU A 237 -8.33 5.07 -17.09
N LYS A 238 -7.20 5.65 -16.72
CA LYS A 238 -7.01 7.11 -16.62
C LYS A 238 -5.78 7.53 -17.42
N SER A 239 -5.62 8.81 -17.66
CA SER A 239 -4.44 9.38 -18.32
C SER A 239 -4.01 10.66 -17.60
N GLY A 240 -2.73 10.78 -17.26
CA GLY A 240 -2.19 11.93 -16.55
C GLY A 240 -1.00 11.59 -15.65
N ASP A 241 -0.70 12.46 -14.66
CA ASP A 241 0.27 12.12 -13.61
C ASP A 241 -0.33 11.04 -12.71
N ALA A 242 0.29 9.87 -12.72
CA ALA A 242 -0.26 8.69 -12.05
C ALA A 242 -0.61 8.94 -10.57
N ALA A 243 0.25 9.63 -9.83
CA ALA A 243 -0.01 9.86 -8.40
C ALA A 243 -1.20 10.82 -8.20
N THR A 244 -1.33 11.83 -9.03
CA THR A 244 -2.42 12.80 -9.01
C THR A 244 -3.74 12.13 -9.33
N GLU A 245 -3.83 11.42 -10.46
CA GLU A 245 -5.04 10.74 -10.90
C GLU A 245 -5.52 9.69 -9.87
N ILE A 246 -4.59 8.94 -9.28
CA ILE A 246 -4.90 7.95 -8.25
C ILE A 246 -5.44 8.63 -6.98
N MET A 247 -4.80 9.70 -6.51
CA MET A 247 -5.24 10.41 -5.29
C MET A 247 -6.59 11.07 -5.45
N GLU A 248 -6.87 11.65 -6.62
CA GLU A 248 -8.18 12.20 -6.96
C GLU A 248 -9.25 11.10 -6.98
N TYR A 249 -8.95 9.98 -7.65
CA TYR A 249 -9.85 8.84 -7.72
C TYR A 249 -10.18 8.26 -6.34
N ILE A 250 -9.17 8.11 -5.46
CA ILE A 250 -9.35 7.67 -4.07
C ILE A 250 -10.34 8.57 -3.33
N LYS A 251 -10.20 9.89 -3.48
CA LYS A 251 -11.04 10.87 -2.82
C LYS A 251 -12.49 10.84 -3.35
N GLU A 252 -12.66 10.86 -4.67
CA GLU A 252 -13.97 10.90 -5.32
C GLU A 252 -14.78 9.63 -5.07
N ASN A 253 -14.13 8.48 -5.08
CA ASN A 253 -14.76 7.18 -4.96
C ASN A 253 -14.73 6.62 -3.53
N LYS A 254 -14.25 7.39 -2.55
CA LYS A 254 -14.17 6.99 -1.13
C LYS A 254 -13.51 5.62 -0.94
N ILE A 255 -12.37 5.41 -1.59
CA ILE A 255 -11.59 4.19 -1.45
C ILE A 255 -11.10 4.06 0.00
N ASN A 256 -11.22 2.86 0.58
CA ASN A 256 -10.78 2.57 1.95
C ASN A 256 -9.37 1.96 1.98
N LEU A 257 -9.04 1.16 0.97
CA LEU A 257 -7.75 0.49 0.85
C LEU A 257 -7.22 0.63 -0.58
N THR A 258 -5.98 1.11 -0.71
CA THR A 258 -5.24 1.06 -1.98
C THR A 258 -4.15 0.00 -1.90
N VAL A 259 -4.05 -0.83 -2.92
CA VAL A 259 -3.06 -1.90 -3.04
C VAL A 259 -2.15 -1.61 -4.22
N CYS A 260 -0.85 -1.62 -4.01
CA CYS A 260 0.13 -1.36 -5.06
C CYS A 260 1.41 -2.18 -4.87
N GLY A 261 2.12 -2.41 -5.96
CA GLY A 261 3.48 -2.90 -5.91
C GLY A 261 4.43 -1.86 -5.31
N SER A 262 5.56 -2.30 -4.78
CA SER A 262 6.58 -1.38 -4.26
C SER A 262 7.28 -0.57 -5.35
N ARG A 263 7.24 -1.02 -6.62
CA ARG A 263 7.86 -0.41 -7.81
C ARG A 263 6.94 -0.52 -9.01
N GLY A 264 7.28 0.19 -10.10
CA GLY A 264 6.67 0.08 -11.40
C GLY A 264 7.70 -0.24 -12.48
N LEU A 265 7.38 0.06 -13.74
CA LEU A 265 8.20 -0.23 -14.94
C LEU A 265 9.54 0.54 -15.00
N GLY A 266 9.78 1.51 -14.13
CA GLY A 266 11.03 2.28 -14.10
C GLY A 266 12.26 1.42 -13.83
N GLN A 267 13.29 1.57 -14.67
CA GLN A 267 14.53 0.76 -14.68
C GLN A 267 15.53 1.07 -13.55
N VAL A 268 15.13 1.68 -12.46
CA VAL A 268 16.08 1.97 -11.38
C VAL A 268 16.33 0.68 -10.59
N GLN A 269 17.51 0.08 -10.80
CA GLN A 269 18.07 -1.01 -9.99
C GLN A 269 18.40 -0.53 -8.56
N SER A 270 17.51 0.17 -7.89
CA SER A 270 17.73 0.60 -6.52
C SER A 270 16.77 -0.14 -5.59
N TRP A 271 17.23 -0.38 -4.38
CA TRP A 271 16.48 -0.93 -3.25
C TRP A 271 15.28 -0.04 -2.84
N LEU A 272 15.12 1.10 -3.50
CA LEU A 272 14.19 2.17 -3.13
C LEU A 272 12.80 1.94 -3.72
N MET A 273 11.81 2.40 -3.00
CA MET A 273 10.40 2.42 -3.37
C MET A 273 10.15 3.31 -4.61
N GLY A 274 9.21 2.91 -5.47
CA GLY A 274 8.78 3.69 -6.63
C GLY A 274 8.17 5.04 -6.25
N SER A 275 8.24 6.01 -7.17
CA SER A 275 7.76 7.38 -6.93
C SER A 275 6.25 7.45 -6.64
N VAL A 276 5.43 6.67 -7.36
CA VAL A 276 3.98 6.62 -7.18
C VAL A 276 3.65 6.00 -5.82
N SER A 277 4.17 4.80 -5.52
CA SER A 277 3.93 4.11 -4.25
C SER A 277 4.37 4.96 -3.05
N ARG A 278 5.51 5.67 -3.15
CA ARG A 278 5.98 6.60 -2.13
C ARG A 278 5.00 7.75 -1.92
N LYS A 279 4.55 8.42 -3.01
CA LYS A 279 3.57 9.50 -2.92
C LYS A 279 2.25 9.01 -2.30
N LEU A 280 1.79 7.81 -2.63
CA LEU A 280 0.57 7.22 -2.07
C LEU A 280 0.70 6.98 -0.57
N VAL A 281 1.77 6.35 -0.12
CA VAL A 281 2.02 6.12 1.31
C VAL A 281 2.10 7.43 2.08
N HIS A 282 2.69 8.49 1.49
CA HIS A 282 2.79 9.80 2.13
C HIS A 282 1.47 10.57 2.16
N TYR A 283 0.72 10.62 1.04
CA TYR A 283 -0.34 11.61 0.83
C TYR A 283 -1.75 11.03 0.73
N SER A 284 -1.91 9.70 0.53
CA SER A 284 -3.23 9.07 0.48
C SER A 284 -4.01 9.29 1.78
N ARG A 285 -5.33 9.44 1.66
CA ARG A 285 -6.24 9.53 2.80
C ARG A 285 -6.76 8.17 3.28
N CYS A 286 -6.64 7.13 2.45
CA CYS A 286 -6.99 5.76 2.81
C CYS A 286 -5.76 4.98 3.27
N SER A 287 -5.98 3.80 3.85
CA SER A 287 -4.92 2.85 4.13
C SER A 287 -4.26 2.36 2.84
N VAL A 288 -2.96 2.07 2.90
CA VAL A 288 -2.17 1.67 1.73
C VAL A 288 -1.43 0.38 2.02
N LEU A 289 -1.66 -0.63 1.20
CA LEU A 289 -0.93 -1.89 1.19
C LEU A 289 0.12 -1.83 0.08
N VAL A 290 1.38 -1.89 0.48
CA VAL A 290 2.52 -1.96 -0.44
C VAL A 290 3.04 -3.39 -0.46
N VAL A 291 2.93 -4.04 -1.60
CA VAL A 291 3.40 -5.42 -1.77
C VAL A 291 4.82 -5.42 -2.34
N ARG A 292 5.68 -6.17 -1.68
CA ARG A 292 7.04 -6.46 -2.15
C ARG A 292 7.15 -7.94 -2.46
N GLY A 293 7.81 -8.25 -3.55
CA GLY A 293 8.21 -9.61 -3.84
C GLY A 293 9.45 -10.02 -3.05
N PRO A 294 9.73 -11.34 -2.99
CA PRO A 294 10.96 -11.82 -2.41
C PRO A 294 12.15 -11.12 -3.06
N LYS A 295 13.21 -10.88 -2.28
CA LYS A 295 14.46 -10.34 -2.81
C LYS A 295 14.90 -11.28 -3.94
N ALA A 296 15.10 -10.77 -5.16
CA ALA A 296 15.82 -11.52 -6.17
C ALA A 296 17.24 -11.77 -5.60
N GLU A 297 17.61 -13.02 -5.50
CA GLU A 297 18.96 -13.45 -5.12
C GLU A 297 20.04 -12.94 -6.09
#